data_056f30ac6babebb32b592a0567ed53dc
#
_entry.id   056f30ac6babebb32b592a0567ed53dc
#
_cell.length_a   1.000
_cell.length_b   1.000
_cell.length_c   1.000
_cell.angle_alpha   90.00
_cell.angle_beta   90.00
_cell.angle_gamma   90.00
#
_symmetry.space_group_name_H-M   'P 1'
#
loop_
_entity.id
_entity.type
_entity.pdbx_description
1 polymer ?
#
loop_
_entity_poly.entity_id
_entity_poly.type
_entity_poly.pdbx_seq_one_letter_code
_entity_poly.pdbx_strand_id
1 'polypeptide(L)'
;MKVAVIGSSHGGFETVRGVLHDFPNAEIDWYEKGDFVSFLSCGIELYLQGVVKDVNSVSYATIGGMEAKGVHVYINSEVTSIDPEQHSIKVVDVNNGEETESKYDKLVLSLGAVPFELPVPGKDLKNIYAMRGRDWEILLKKAEVDPDINNVSVIGSGYIGIEAAESFAKAGKKVTIIDQNPTILGTYLDSEFTDILTKTLEDHGISIKTSQSIKEIIGNDEDKVTSLVTTTGETIPTDLVIEAAGIRPATEWLKDTVKLDSQGLIMTDEYQETSQPDIFAVGDATKIEFAPTGTKKLIALAPNARRQGRSAAYNLNEKRRKTTAVSGSSALHVYNYKFASTGLKDVTAKKMGVDVESVFLTDDKVPASNNAKVYFELTFDPRTREVLGAQIMSKQDVTANINAISLAIQKHMTVDELAYADFFFQPGFDRPWNVMNIAAQKAQGKLNK
;
A
#
# COMPACT_ATOMS: atom_id res chain seq x y z
N MET A 1 -30.70 6.74 -12.48
CA MET A 1 -29.79 5.65 -12.10
C MET A 1 -29.41 5.86 -10.64
N LYS A 2 -29.63 4.84 -9.85
CA LYS A 2 -29.22 4.80 -8.43
C LYS A 2 -27.94 3.98 -8.29
N VAL A 3 -26.89 4.60 -7.74
CA VAL A 3 -25.59 3.98 -7.55
C VAL A 3 -25.32 3.80 -6.07
N ALA A 4 -25.17 2.57 -5.62
CA ALA A 4 -24.72 2.27 -4.27
C ALA A 4 -23.19 2.04 -4.27
N VAL A 5 -22.49 2.67 -3.33
CA VAL A 5 -21.03 2.50 -3.14
C VAL A 5 -20.76 2.05 -1.72
N ILE A 6 -20.09 0.92 -1.56
CA ILE A 6 -19.76 0.36 -0.24
C ILE A 6 -18.29 0.62 0.06
N GLY A 7 -18.01 1.32 1.15
CA GLY A 7 -16.68 1.70 1.61
C GLY A 7 -16.27 3.11 1.17
N SER A 8 -15.69 3.86 2.09
CA SER A 8 -15.43 5.30 1.94
C SER A 8 -13.95 5.68 1.76
N SER A 9 -13.07 4.69 1.63
CA SER A 9 -11.66 4.95 1.39
C SER A 9 -11.40 5.34 -0.09
N HIS A 10 -10.16 5.31 -0.53
CA HIS A 10 -9.70 5.84 -1.83
C HIS A 10 -10.51 5.38 -3.04
N GLY A 11 -10.85 4.09 -3.12
CA GLY A 11 -11.63 3.54 -4.24
C GLY A 11 -13.05 4.06 -4.28
N GLY A 12 -13.77 3.97 -3.16
CA GLY A 12 -15.16 4.42 -3.04
C GLY A 12 -15.28 5.94 -3.23
N PHE A 13 -14.40 6.72 -2.58
CA PHE A 13 -14.37 8.17 -2.76
C PHE A 13 -14.18 8.58 -4.24
N GLU A 14 -13.24 7.95 -4.94
CA GLU A 14 -13.00 8.29 -6.35
C GLU A 14 -14.13 7.80 -7.26
N THR A 15 -14.78 6.68 -6.90
CA THR A 15 -16.01 6.23 -7.58
C THR A 15 -17.11 7.28 -7.43
N VAL A 16 -17.41 7.71 -6.20
CA VAL A 16 -18.44 8.74 -5.94
C VAL A 16 -18.12 10.02 -6.71
N ARG A 17 -16.87 10.50 -6.69
CA ARG A 17 -16.45 11.66 -7.49
C ARG A 17 -16.67 11.46 -8.99
N GLY A 18 -16.34 10.25 -9.47
CA GLY A 18 -16.53 9.90 -10.87
C GLY A 18 -18.00 9.91 -11.27
N VAL A 19 -18.88 9.34 -10.44
CA VAL A 19 -20.34 9.33 -10.68
C VAL A 19 -20.90 10.74 -10.67
N LEU A 20 -20.55 11.58 -9.69
CA LEU A 20 -20.96 12.98 -9.65
C LEU A 20 -20.57 13.75 -10.92
N HIS A 21 -19.41 13.45 -11.49
CA HIS A 21 -18.91 14.11 -12.71
C HIS A 21 -19.60 13.61 -13.98
N ASP A 22 -19.71 12.26 -14.13
CA ASP A 22 -20.12 11.64 -15.40
C ASP A 22 -21.64 11.43 -15.48
N PHE A 23 -22.32 11.38 -14.33
CA PHE A 23 -23.76 11.13 -14.20
C PHE A 23 -24.40 12.11 -13.21
N PRO A 24 -24.49 13.41 -13.55
CA PRO A 24 -24.92 14.46 -12.61
C PRO A 24 -26.36 14.29 -12.10
N ASN A 25 -27.17 13.45 -12.74
CA ASN A 25 -28.54 13.12 -12.32
C ASN A 25 -28.65 11.76 -11.62
N ALA A 26 -27.53 11.12 -11.28
CA ALA A 26 -27.55 9.87 -10.53
C ALA A 26 -27.84 10.14 -9.06
N GLU A 27 -28.67 9.31 -8.45
CA GLU A 27 -28.78 9.19 -7.00
C GLU A 27 -27.62 8.36 -6.49
N ILE A 28 -26.89 8.83 -5.48
CA ILE A 28 -25.71 8.16 -4.94
C ILE A 28 -25.93 7.87 -3.47
N ASP A 29 -25.96 6.60 -3.11
CA ASP A 29 -25.95 6.12 -1.73
C ASP A 29 -24.55 5.60 -1.39
N TRP A 30 -23.90 6.21 -0.40
CA TRP A 30 -22.53 5.89 0.00
C TRP A 30 -22.48 5.33 1.42
N TYR A 31 -22.19 4.05 1.56
CA TYR A 31 -22.23 3.30 2.82
C TYR A 31 -20.83 3.15 3.42
N GLU A 32 -20.72 3.46 4.70
CA GLU A 32 -19.50 3.30 5.49
C GLU A 32 -19.85 2.68 6.85
N LYS A 33 -19.11 1.60 7.20
CA LYS A 33 -19.27 0.91 8.48
C LYS A 33 -18.82 1.77 9.67
N GLY A 34 -17.79 2.59 9.48
CA GLY A 34 -17.28 3.51 10.50
C GLY A 34 -18.13 4.78 10.65
N ASP A 35 -17.76 5.61 11.61
CA ASP A 35 -18.39 6.91 11.91
C ASP A 35 -17.79 8.08 11.13
N PHE A 36 -16.93 7.81 10.15
CA PHE A 36 -16.22 8.80 9.34
C PHE A 36 -16.04 8.33 7.89
N VAL A 37 -15.74 9.26 6.99
CA VAL A 37 -15.46 8.97 5.58
C VAL A 37 -14.03 9.40 5.22
N SER A 38 -13.44 8.74 4.21
CA SER A 38 -12.23 9.21 3.51
C SER A 38 -10.97 9.33 4.37
N PHE A 39 -10.76 8.47 5.36
CA PHE A 39 -9.56 8.49 6.17
C PHE A 39 -8.31 8.10 5.36
N LEU A 40 -7.24 8.91 5.48
CA LEU A 40 -5.95 8.68 4.81
C LEU A 40 -5.05 7.78 5.66
N SER A 41 -5.22 6.48 5.58
CA SER A 41 -4.41 5.51 6.35
C SER A 41 -2.89 5.65 6.14
N CYS A 42 -2.44 6.16 4.99
CA CYS A 42 -1.04 6.48 4.74
C CYS A 42 -0.53 7.70 5.54
N GLY A 43 -1.40 8.42 6.24
CA GLY A 43 -1.05 9.57 7.07
C GLY A 43 -0.79 9.24 8.54
N ILE A 44 -0.94 7.97 8.93
CA ILE A 44 -0.77 7.51 10.33
C ILE A 44 0.62 7.89 10.87
N GLU A 45 1.65 7.66 10.09
CA GLU A 45 3.01 8.03 10.46
C GLU A 45 3.14 9.53 10.79
N LEU A 46 2.51 10.40 10.00
CA LEU A 46 2.57 11.85 10.20
C LEU A 46 1.92 12.27 11.53
N TYR A 47 0.89 11.57 11.96
CA TYR A 47 0.26 11.82 13.25
C TYR A 47 1.11 11.26 14.40
N LEU A 48 1.64 10.05 14.29
CA LEU A 48 2.54 9.47 15.28
C LEU A 48 3.76 10.38 15.49
N GLN A 49 4.38 10.86 14.44
CA GLN A 49 5.51 11.78 14.51
C GLN A 49 5.14 13.23 14.93
N GLY A 50 3.85 13.53 15.13
CA GLY A 50 3.36 14.84 15.57
C GLY A 50 3.40 15.94 14.49
N VAL A 51 3.63 15.58 13.23
CA VAL A 51 3.53 16.49 12.08
C VAL A 51 2.08 16.94 11.90
N VAL A 52 1.14 16.01 12.05
CA VAL A 52 -0.30 16.25 12.09
C VAL A 52 -0.75 16.13 13.55
N LYS A 53 -1.49 17.13 14.04
CA LYS A 53 -1.93 17.19 15.45
C LYS A 53 -3.31 16.60 15.72
N ASP A 54 -4.16 16.59 14.72
CA ASP A 54 -5.53 16.06 14.79
C ASP A 54 -5.69 14.94 13.78
N VAL A 55 -5.99 13.75 14.27
CA VAL A 55 -6.23 12.55 13.47
C VAL A 55 -7.30 12.77 12.39
N ASN A 56 -8.31 13.59 12.67
CA ASN A 56 -9.39 13.88 11.71
C ASN A 56 -8.95 14.80 10.58
N SER A 57 -7.83 15.50 10.71
CA SER A 57 -7.30 16.40 9.66
C SER A 57 -6.66 15.65 8.48
N VAL A 58 -6.42 14.35 8.59
CA VAL A 58 -5.92 13.50 7.49
C VAL A 58 -7.03 12.90 6.63
N SER A 59 -8.22 13.49 6.64
CA SER A 59 -9.33 13.12 5.74
C SER A 59 -9.32 13.98 4.49
N TYR A 60 -9.66 13.39 3.34
CA TYR A 60 -9.73 14.08 2.04
C TYR A 60 -11.16 14.38 1.57
N ALA A 61 -12.18 14.05 2.37
CA ALA A 61 -13.56 14.47 2.24
C ALA A 61 -14.23 14.49 3.62
N THR A 62 -15.32 15.26 3.73
CA THR A 62 -16.18 15.31 4.91
C THR A 62 -17.60 14.88 4.55
N ILE A 63 -18.36 14.36 5.50
CA ILE A 63 -19.77 13.97 5.32
C ILE A 63 -20.56 15.15 4.73
N GLY A 64 -20.61 16.28 5.44
CA GLY A 64 -21.37 17.45 4.98
C GLY A 64 -20.89 18.03 3.64
N GLY A 65 -19.58 17.91 3.33
CA GLY A 65 -19.05 18.32 2.03
C GLY A 65 -19.48 17.42 0.86
N MET A 66 -19.83 16.17 1.13
CA MET A 66 -20.35 15.24 0.13
C MET A 66 -21.89 15.34 0.02
N GLU A 67 -22.57 15.48 1.15
CA GLU A 67 -24.02 15.74 1.18
C GLU A 67 -24.42 17.03 0.45
N ALA A 68 -23.60 18.08 0.61
CA ALA A 68 -23.79 19.34 -0.13
C ALA A 68 -23.65 19.18 -1.67
N LYS A 69 -23.10 18.06 -2.14
CA LYS A 69 -23.01 17.69 -3.57
C LYS A 69 -24.12 16.72 -3.99
N GLY A 70 -25.08 16.41 -3.11
CA GLY A 70 -26.19 15.51 -3.39
C GLY A 70 -25.90 14.04 -3.17
N VAL A 71 -24.84 13.68 -2.42
CA VAL A 71 -24.55 12.31 -2.04
C VAL A 71 -25.27 11.98 -0.73
N HIS A 72 -26.00 10.89 -0.67
CA HIS A 72 -26.53 10.37 0.59
C HIS A 72 -25.42 9.55 1.28
N VAL A 73 -24.93 10.03 2.42
CA VAL A 73 -23.83 9.41 3.16
C VAL A 73 -24.39 8.66 4.37
N TYR A 74 -24.22 7.34 4.38
CA TYR A 74 -24.66 6.46 5.45
C TYR A 74 -23.42 5.97 6.22
N ILE A 75 -23.10 6.62 7.35
CA ILE A 75 -22.07 6.17 8.30
C ILE A 75 -22.66 5.17 9.30
N ASN A 76 -21.80 4.45 10.04
CA ASN A 76 -22.19 3.38 10.96
C ASN A 76 -23.13 2.35 10.30
N SER A 77 -22.97 2.13 9.01
CA SER A 77 -23.87 1.37 8.16
C SER A 77 -23.13 0.25 7.46
N GLU A 78 -23.16 -0.95 8.07
CA GLU A 78 -22.52 -2.14 7.53
C GLU A 78 -23.40 -2.84 6.52
N VAL A 79 -22.94 -3.01 5.29
CA VAL A 79 -23.60 -3.86 4.31
C VAL A 79 -23.19 -5.31 4.57
N THR A 80 -24.17 -6.15 4.87
CA THR A 80 -23.97 -7.55 5.31
C THR A 80 -24.33 -8.59 4.28
N SER A 81 -25.18 -8.24 3.30
CA SER A 81 -25.49 -9.15 2.17
C SER A 81 -25.92 -8.38 0.93
N ILE A 82 -25.78 -9.03 -0.22
CA ILE A 82 -26.18 -8.53 -1.54
C ILE A 82 -27.06 -9.62 -2.18
N ASP A 83 -28.19 -9.18 -2.74
CA ASP A 83 -29.03 -9.99 -3.63
C ASP A 83 -28.90 -9.43 -5.06
N PRO A 84 -28.09 -10.05 -5.93
CA PRO A 84 -27.92 -9.58 -7.30
C PRO A 84 -29.16 -9.70 -8.16
N GLU A 85 -30.05 -10.67 -7.88
CA GLU A 85 -31.28 -10.85 -8.67
C GLU A 85 -32.32 -9.77 -8.37
N GLN A 86 -32.39 -9.36 -7.10
CA GLN A 86 -33.29 -8.32 -6.62
C GLN A 86 -32.70 -6.90 -6.71
N HIS A 87 -31.41 -6.79 -7.10
CA HIS A 87 -30.66 -5.53 -7.05
C HIS A 87 -30.78 -4.83 -5.70
N SER A 88 -30.55 -5.59 -4.61
CA SER A 88 -30.68 -5.07 -3.24
C SER A 88 -29.50 -5.43 -2.36
N ILE A 89 -29.31 -4.61 -1.34
CA ILE A 89 -28.34 -4.82 -0.26
C ILE A 89 -29.06 -4.77 1.09
N LYS A 90 -28.62 -5.59 2.04
CA LYS A 90 -28.98 -5.45 3.45
C LYS A 90 -27.95 -4.60 4.16
N VAL A 91 -28.42 -3.65 4.92
CA VAL A 91 -27.62 -2.67 5.68
C VAL A 91 -27.99 -2.79 7.15
N VAL A 92 -26.98 -2.91 8.01
CA VAL A 92 -27.14 -2.97 9.47
C VAL A 92 -26.55 -1.71 10.08
N ASP A 93 -27.31 -0.99 10.87
CA ASP A 93 -26.79 0.08 11.72
C ASP A 93 -25.96 -0.55 12.85
N VAL A 94 -24.66 -0.28 12.88
CA VAL A 94 -23.73 -0.89 13.85
C VAL A 94 -23.95 -0.44 15.29
N ASN A 95 -24.69 0.68 15.52
CA ASN A 95 -24.97 1.21 16.85
C ASN A 95 -26.14 0.50 17.54
N ASN A 96 -27.17 0.10 16.78
CA ASN A 96 -28.41 -0.43 17.34
C ASN A 96 -28.80 -1.82 16.76
N GLY A 97 -28.13 -2.28 15.69
CA GLY A 97 -28.40 -3.54 15.03
C GLY A 97 -29.66 -3.53 14.15
N GLU A 98 -30.23 -2.38 13.85
CA GLU A 98 -31.39 -2.26 12.96
C GLU A 98 -31.01 -2.65 11.54
N GLU A 99 -31.81 -3.55 10.93
CA GLU A 99 -31.61 -3.98 9.56
C GLU A 99 -32.53 -3.22 8.61
N THR A 100 -31.99 -2.74 7.50
CA THR A 100 -32.72 -2.11 6.42
C THR A 100 -32.33 -2.73 5.07
N GLU A 101 -33.23 -2.62 4.08
CA GLU A 101 -32.94 -3.01 2.70
C GLU A 101 -32.89 -1.78 1.80
N SER A 102 -31.87 -1.70 0.94
CA SER A 102 -31.76 -0.65 -0.07
C SER A 102 -31.59 -1.25 -1.47
N LYS A 103 -32.22 -0.62 -2.45
CA LYS A 103 -32.16 -1.01 -3.86
C LYS A 103 -31.10 -0.18 -4.59
N TYR A 104 -30.53 -0.76 -5.65
CA TYR A 104 -29.57 -0.08 -6.54
C TYR A 104 -29.80 -0.45 -8.01
N ASP A 105 -29.40 0.42 -8.92
CA ASP A 105 -29.22 0.07 -10.34
C ASP A 105 -27.79 -0.43 -10.59
N LYS A 106 -26.80 0.18 -9.93
CA LYS A 106 -25.38 -0.18 -9.99
C LYS A 106 -24.77 -0.21 -8.59
N LEU A 107 -23.92 -1.19 -8.33
CA LEU A 107 -23.25 -1.39 -7.06
C LEU A 107 -21.73 -1.37 -7.24
N VAL A 108 -21.01 -0.63 -6.41
CA VAL A 108 -19.54 -0.63 -6.40
C VAL A 108 -19.01 -1.03 -5.04
N LEU A 109 -18.24 -2.12 -5.02
CA LEU A 109 -17.61 -2.70 -3.84
C LEU A 109 -16.20 -2.12 -3.66
N SER A 110 -16.01 -1.24 -2.68
CA SER A 110 -14.70 -0.68 -2.30
C SER A 110 -14.33 -1.13 -0.89
N LEU A 111 -14.36 -2.42 -0.64
CA LEU A 111 -14.25 -3.04 0.68
C LEU A 111 -12.84 -2.96 1.27
N GLY A 112 -11.83 -2.76 0.40
CA GLY A 112 -10.44 -2.69 0.82
C GLY A 112 -9.93 -4.01 1.42
N ALA A 113 -9.05 -3.88 2.40
CA ALA A 113 -8.45 -4.99 3.09
C ALA A 113 -8.32 -4.67 4.58
N VAL A 114 -8.24 -5.71 5.41
CA VAL A 114 -8.01 -5.63 6.85
C VAL A 114 -6.60 -6.14 7.18
N PRO A 115 -6.01 -5.76 8.32
CA PRO A 115 -4.75 -6.33 8.77
C PRO A 115 -4.82 -7.86 8.83
N PHE A 116 -3.69 -8.48 8.52
CA PHE A 116 -3.52 -9.90 8.77
C PHE A 116 -3.19 -10.09 10.26
N GLU A 117 -4.03 -10.81 10.97
CA GLU A 117 -3.83 -11.20 12.36
C GLU A 117 -3.00 -12.48 12.41
N LEU A 118 -1.99 -12.53 13.28
CA LEU A 118 -1.19 -13.73 13.45
C LEU A 118 -2.00 -14.87 14.09
N PRO A 119 -2.08 -16.04 13.45
CA PRO A 119 -2.84 -17.19 14.01
C PRO A 119 -1.99 -17.94 15.04
N VAL A 120 -1.56 -17.27 16.11
CA VAL A 120 -0.72 -17.83 17.16
C VAL A 120 -1.40 -17.78 18.53
N PRO A 121 -1.04 -18.66 19.49
CA PRO A 121 -1.48 -18.54 20.87
C PRO A 121 -1.14 -17.15 21.44
N GLY A 122 -2.09 -16.58 22.19
CA GLY A 122 -1.94 -15.25 22.81
C GLY A 122 -2.28 -14.06 21.91
N LYS A 123 -2.79 -14.29 20.68
CA LYS A 123 -3.15 -13.23 19.73
C LYS A 123 -4.24 -12.25 20.23
N ASP A 124 -5.04 -12.68 21.20
CA ASP A 124 -6.16 -11.89 21.75
C ASP A 124 -5.77 -11.10 23.01
N LEU A 125 -4.49 -11.07 23.38
CA LEU A 125 -3.99 -10.30 24.51
C LEU A 125 -4.10 -8.79 24.24
N LYS A 126 -4.18 -8.01 25.30
CA LYS A 126 -4.13 -6.53 25.25
C LYS A 126 -2.75 -6.06 24.82
N ASN A 127 -2.68 -4.84 24.26
CA ASN A 127 -1.48 -4.22 23.70
C ASN A 127 -0.93 -4.95 22.46
N ILE A 128 -1.85 -5.52 21.65
CA ILE A 128 -1.56 -6.00 20.30
C ILE A 128 -2.38 -5.12 19.36
N TYR A 129 -1.71 -4.34 18.53
CA TYR A 129 -2.35 -3.35 17.66
C TYR A 129 -1.88 -3.51 16.21
N ALA A 130 -2.77 -3.23 15.27
CA ALA A 130 -2.39 -3.06 13.86
C ALA A 130 -2.14 -1.57 13.56
N MET A 131 -1.46 -1.28 12.46
CA MET A 131 -1.25 0.09 11.97
C MET A 131 -2.05 0.30 10.67
N ARG A 132 -3.39 0.32 10.79
CA ARG A 132 -4.29 0.54 9.65
C ARG A 132 -5.63 1.11 10.09
N GLY A 133 -5.92 2.34 9.68
CA GLY A 133 -7.18 3.03 9.99
C GLY A 133 -7.11 3.86 11.28
N ARG A 134 -8.08 4.76 11.43
CA ARG A 134 -8.11 5.83 12.43
C ARG A 134 -8.08 5.30 13.88
N ASP A 135 -8.83 4.26 14.16
CA ASP A 135 -8.98 3.78 15.55
C ASP A 135 -7.67 3.15 16.06
N TRP A 136 -6.96 2.40 15.21
CA TRP A 136 -5.64 1.91 15.52
C TRP A 136 -4.62 3.04 15.71
N GLU A 137 -4.70 4.10 14.91
CA GLU A 137 -3.83 5.27 15.01
C GLU A 137 -3.98 5.96 16.38
N ILE A 138 -5.22 6.12 16.85
CA ILE A 138 -5.49 6.68 18.18
C ILE A 138 -4.89 5.81 19.29
N LEU A 139 -5.02 4.47 19.19
CA LEU A 139 -4.44 3.54 20.17
C LEU A 139 -2.91 3.55 20.13
N LEU A 140 -2.32 3.55 18.93
CA LEU A 140 -0.86 3.63 18.76
C LEU A 140 -0.29 4.93 19.33
N LYS A 141 -0.97 6.08 19.12
CA LYS A 141 -0.54 7.35 19.68
C LYS A 141 -0.62 7.38 21.21
N LYS A 142 -1.64 6.77 21.81
CA LYS A 142 -1.72 6.59 23.26
C LYS A 142 -0.56 5.73 23.78
N ALA A 143 -0.29 4.60 23.10
CA ALA A 143 0.80 3.69 23.46
C ALA A 143 2.19 4.34 23.31
N GLU A 144 2.37 5.19 22.30
CA GLU A 144 3.63 5.92 22.07
C GLU A 144 4.04 6.79 23.26
N VAL A 145 3.07 7.47 23.89
CA VAL A 145 3.31 8.39 25.03
C VAL A 145 3.13 7.71 26.39
N ASP A 146 2.70 6.46 26.45
CA ASP A 146 2.49 5.70 27.69
C ASP A 146 3.85 5.37 28.34
N PRO A 147 4.11 5.81 29.61
CA PRO A 147 5.36 5.53 30.31
C PRO A 147 5.55 4.05 30.66
N ASP A 148 4.49 3.26 30.72
CA ASP A 148 4.54 1.83 31.04
C ASP A 148 4.94 0.98 29.82
N ILE A 149 4.86 1.53 28.61
CA ILE A 149 5.31 0.87 27.38
C ILE A 149 6.74 1.31 27.08
N ASN A 150 7.70 0.38 27.19
CA ASN A 150 9.12 0.62 26.95
C ASN A 150 9.67 -0.22 25.81
N ASN A 151 9.22 -1.48 25.68
CA ASN A 151 9.67 -2.44 24.69
C ASN A 151 8.55 -2.67 23.66
N VAL A 152 8.83 -2.37 22.41
CA VAL A 152 7.88 -2.47 21.30
C VAL A 152 8.39 -3.48 20.30
N SER A 153 7.60 -4.50 20.00
CA SER A 153 7.89 -5.45 18.94
C SER A 153 7.01 -5.18 17.72
N VAL A 154 7.64 -4.98 16.57
CA VAL A 154 6.97 -4.81 15.28
C VAL A 154 7.11 -6.08 14.47
N ILE A 155 5.99 -6.69 14.10
CA ILE A 155 5.96 -7.96 13.35
C ILE A 155 5.69 -7.65 11.89
N GLY A 156 6.71 -7.87 11.06
CA GLY A 156 6.74 -7.51 9.65
C GLY A 156 7.60 -6.27 9.39
N SER A 157 8.44 -6.34 8.38
CA SER A 157 9.40 -5.31 7.98
C SER A 157 9.08 -4.70 6.60
N GLY A 158 7.81 -4.68 6.22
CA GLY A 158 7.31 -3.90 5.09
C GLY A 158 7.23 -2.41 5.41
N TYR A 159 6.68 -1.59 4.52
CA TYR A 159 6.57 -0.13 4.70
C TYR A 159 5.96 0.23 6.06
N ILE A 160 4.81 -0.33 6.38
CA ILE A 160 4.08 -0.06 7.63
C ILE A 160 4.91 -0.41 8.86
N GLY A 161 5.59 -1.58 8.85
CA GLY A 161 6.42 -2.00 9.97
C GLY A 161 7.64 -1.10 10.16
N ILE A 162 8.26 -0.64 9.09
CA ILE A 162 9.39 0.29 9.16
C ILE A 162 8.95 1.66 9.68
N GLU A 163 7.83 2.20 9.19
CA GLU A 163 7.25 3.46 9.68
C GLU A 163 6.88 3.40 11.16
N ALA A 164 6.27 2.29 11.61
CA ALA A 164 5.96 2.05 13.01
C ALA A 164 7.24 2.01 13.86
N ALA A 165 8.23 1.22 13.44
CA ALA A 165 9.48 1.05 14.17
C ALA A 165 10.23 2.38 14.33
N GLU A 166 10.34 3.16 13.25
CA GLU A 166 10.97 4.47 13.27
C GLU A 166 10.22 5.46 14.20
N SER A 167 8.89 5.50 14.13
CA SER A 167 8.06 6.39 14.96
C SER A 167 8.23 6.10 16.45
N PHE A 168 8.13 4.83 16.85
CA PHE A 168 8.30 4.44 18.25
C PHE A 168 9.75 4.59 18.74
N ALA A 169 10.76 4.34 17.90
CA ALA A 169 12.15 4.58 18.24
C ALA A 169 12.43 6.07 18.45
N LYS A 170 11.89 6.96 17.61
CA LYS A 170 11.96 8.42 17.78
C LYS A 170 11.27 8.89 19.06
N ALA A 171 10.23 8.20 19.51
CA ALA A 171 9.55 8.44 20.79
C ALA A 171 10.33 7.88 22.00
N GLY A 172 11.52 7.32 21.79
CA GLY A 172 12.40 6.83 22.87
C GLY A 172 12.11 5.41 23.33
N LYS A 173 11.27 4.65 22.61
CA LYS A 173 11.00 3.24 22.93
C LYS A 173 12.11 2.34 22.41
N LYS A 174 12.31 1.20 23.07
CA LYS A 174 13.19 0.13 22.58
C LYS A 174 12.42 -0.71 21.56
N VAL A 175 12.83 -0.66 20.31
CA VAL A 175 12.09 -1.31 19.21
C VAL A 175 12.83 -2.53 18.70
N THR A 176 12.09 -3.62 18.50
CA THR A 176 12.55 -4.83 17.82
C THR A 176 11.65 -5.13 16.62
N ILE A 177 12.22 -5.20 15.43
CA ILE A 177 11.53 -5.66 14.21
C ILE A 177 11.77 -7.16 14.07
N ILE A 178 10.70 -7.92 13.80
CA ILE A 178 10.75 -9.37 13.58
C ILE A 178 10.11 -9.67 12.23
N ASP A 179 10.81 -10.38 11.34
CA ASP A 179 10.29 -10.75 10.03
C ASP A 179 10.72 -12.18 9.65
N GLN A 180 9.80 -12.92 9.02
CA GLN A 180 10.07 -14.25 8.48
C GLN A 180 10.99 -14.23 7.24
N ASN A 181 11.03 -13.11 6.52
CA ASN A 181 11.91 -12.93 5.37
C ASN A 181 13.36 -12.68 5.83
N PRO A 182 14.35 -12.96 4.98
CA PRO A 182 15.76 -12.77 5.32
C PRO A 182 16.21 -11.29 5.31
N THR A 183 15.46 -10.41 4.69
CA THR A 183 15.77 -8.97 4.57
C THR A 183 14.56 -8.10 4.85
N ILE A 184 14.78 -6.96 5.49
CA ILE A 184 13.75 -5.92 5.62
C ILE A 184 13.40 -5.38 4.23
N LEU A 185 12.18 -4.90 4.05
CA LEU A 185 11.71 -4.27 2.79
C LEU A 185 11.95 -5.11 1.53
N GLY A 186 12.32 -6.40 1.64
CA GLY A 186 12.69 -7.28 0.52
C GLY A 186 11.59 -7.50 -0.53
N THR A 187 10.34 -7.08 -0.24
CA THR A 187 9.27 -6.99 -1.23
C THR A 187 9.42 -5.76 -2.15
N TYR A 188 10.11 -4.73 -1.70
CA TYR A 188 10.20 -3.43 -2.37
C TYR A 188 11.57 -3.10 -2.93
N LEU A 189 12.64 -3.64 -2.32
CA LEU A 189 14.03 -3.32 -2.65
C LEU A 189 14.88 -4.58 -2.72
N ASP A 190 15.93 -4.55 -3.53
CA ASP A 190 16.97 -5.57 -3.58
C ASP A 190 18.07 -5.30 -2.51
N SER A 191 19.00 -6.24 -2.32
CA SER A 191 19.94 -6.26 -1.20
C SER A 191 20.83 -5.03 -1.12
N GLU A 192 21.22 -4.47 -2.27
CA GLU A 192 22.09 -3.30 -2.37
C GLU A 192 21.52 -2.06 -1.65
N PHE A 193 20.20 -2.03 -1.49
CA PHE A 193 19.48 -0.97 -0.77
C PHE A 193 19.12 -1.40 0.64
N THR A 194 18.62 -2.63 0.83
CA THR A 194 18.16 -3.09 2.14
C THR A 194 19.28 -3.21 3.16
N ASP A 195 20.50 -3.53 2.74
CA ASP A 195 21.67 -3.60 3.63
C ASP A 195 22.02 -2.22 4.22
N ILE A 196 21.93 -1.17 3.41
CA ILE A 196 22.15 0.21 3.86
C ILE A 196 21.06 0.64 4.85
N LEU A 197 19.82 0.29 4.56
CA LEU A 197 18.67 0.65 5.42
C LEU A 197 18.68 -0.14 6.72
N THR A 198 19.03 -1.45 6.68
CA THR A 198 19.21 -2.30 7.86
C THR A 198 20.23 -1.66 8.80
N LYS A 199 21.43 -1.36 8.27
CA LYS A 199 22.45 -0.69 9.06
C LYS A 199 21.99 0.66 9.60
N THR A 200 21.23 1.43 8.83
CA THR A 200 20.70 2.72 9.29
C THR A 200 19.77 2.56 10.48
N LEU A 201 18.87 1.58 10.45
CA LEU A 201 17.96 1.31 11.57
C LEU A 201 18.72 0.83 12.82
N GLU A 202 19.69 -0.07 12.65
CA GLU A 202 20.55 -0.56 13.74
C GLU A 202 21.38 0.57 14.36
N ASP A 203 21.96 1.45 13.55
CA ASP A 203 22.71 2.63 14.01
C ASP A 203 21.82 3.59 14.84
N HIS A 204 20.50 3.53 14.70
CA HIS A 204 19.51 4.27 15.50
C HIS A 204 18.92 3.44 16.65
N GLY A 205 19.50 2.27 16.96
CA GLY A 205 19.13 1.47 18.12
C GLY A 205 17.93 0.54 17.92
N ILE A 206 17.46 0.34 16.69
CA ILE A 206 16.40 -0.61 16.39
C ILE A 206 17.02 -2.00 16.22
N SER A 207 16.54 -2.99 16.98
CA SER A 207 16.95 -4.39 16.82
C SER A 207 16.20 -5.02 15.66
N ILE A 208 16.92 -5.75 14.79
CA ILE A 208 16.33 -6.41 13.62
C ILE A 208 16.55 -7.92 13.70
N LYS A 209 15.46 -8.69 13.63
CA LYS A 209 15.45 -10.15 13.70
C LYS A 209 14.71 -10.70 12.49
N THR A 210 15.48 -11.00 11.47
CA THR A 210 14.98 -11.59 10.22
C THR A 210 15.04 -13.13 10.25
N SER A 211 14.40 -13.78 9.26
CA SER A 211 14.33 -15.25 9.14
C SER A 211 13.70 -15.93 10.37
N GLN A 212 12.81 -15.22 11.06
CA GLN A 212 12.09 -15.71 12.24
C GLN A 212 10.63 -15.33 12.16
N SER A 213 9.77 -16.21 12.66
CA SER A 213 8.34 -15.95 12.85
C SER A 213 7.98 -16.00 14.32
N ILE A 214 6.81 -15.48 14.67
CA ILE A 214 6.28 -15.61 16.02
C ILE A 214 5.62 -16.98 16.16
N LYS A 215 5.95 -17.66 17.26
CA LYS A 215 5.37 -18.95 17.65
C LYS A 215 4.24 -18.76 18.66
N GLU A 216 4.43 -17.83 19.59
CA GLU A 216 3.50 -17.60 20.71
C GLU A 216 3.69 -16.18 21.26
N ILE A 217 2.60 -15.60 21.77
CA ILE A 217 2.58 -14.34 22.52
C ILE A 217 2.23 -14.65 23.97
N ILE A 218 3.05 -14.20 24.92
CA ILE A 218 2.87 -14.47 26.35
C ILE A 218 2.33 -13.21 27.02
N GLY A 219 1.31 -13.38 27.86
CA GLY A 219 0.71 -12.32 28.67
C GLY A 219 0.88 -12.53 30.16
N ASN A 220 0.46 -11.54 30.96
CA ASN A 220 0.34 -11.59 32.41
C ASN A 220 -1.11 -11.85 32.84
N ASP A 221 -1.36 -11.85 34.16
CA ASP A 221 -2.68 -12.08 34.76
C ASP A 221 -3.72 -10.98 34.41
N GLU A 222 -3.29 -9.84 33.84
CA GLU A 222 -4.17 -8.77 33.34
C GLU A 222 -4.48 -8.89 31.85
N ASP A 223 -4.11 -10.00 31.21
CA ASP A 223 -4.18 -10.25 29.76
C ASP A 223 -3.37 -9.26 28.91
N LYS A 224 -2.32 -8.63 29.46
CA LYS A 224 -1.40 -7.75 28.74
C LYS A 224 -0.20 -8.53 28.24
N VAL A 225 0.25 -8.24 27.01
CA VAL A 225 1.46 -8.84 26.46
C VAL A 225 2.70 -8.51 27.33
N THR A 226 3.59 -9.49 27.52
CA THR A 226 4.84 -9.35 28.26
C THR A 226 6.05 -9.85 27.49
N SER A 227 5.85 -10.78 26.55
CA SER A 227 6.92 -11.27 25.69
C SER A 227 6.40 -11.98 24.45
N LEU A 228 7.27 -12.11 23.44
CA LEU A 228 7.07 -12.93 22.26
C LEU A 228 8.04 -14.09 22.29
N VAL A 229 7.61 -15.29 21.86
CA VAL A 229 8.46 -16.45 21.58
C VAL A 229 8.56 -16.63 20.08
N THR A 230 9.76 -16.67 19.54
CA THR A 230 10.00 -16.88 18.12
C THR A 230 10.08 -18.36 17.75
N THR A 231 10.03 -18.66 16.47
CA THR A 231 10.22 -20.04 15.95
C THR A 231 11.62 -20.60 16.19
N THR A 232 12.60 -19.73 16.49
CA THR A 232 13.97 -20.15 16.88
C THR A 232 14.11 -20.44 18.37
N GLY A 233 13.01 -20.20 19.16
CA GLY A 233 13.00 -20.39 20.62
C GLY A 233 13.50 -19.19 21.41
N GLU A 234 13.78 -18.08 20.77
CA GLU A 234 14.15 -16.83 21.45
C GLU A 234 12.91 -16.21 22.11
N THR A 235 13.07 -15.70 23.35
CA THR A 235 12.04 -14.94 24.05
C THR A 235 12.41 -13.46 24.05
N ILE A 236 11.53 -12.62 23.53
CA ILE A 236 11.73 -11.18 23.36
C ILE A 236 10.79 -10.46 24.33
N PRO A 237 11.29 -9.73 25.34
CA PRO A 237 10.45 -8.89 26.22
C PRO A 237 9.72 -7.82 25.40
N THR A 238 8.41 -7.67 25.66
CA THR A 238 7.54 -6.83 24.82
C THR A 238 6.37 -6.31 25.63
N ASP A 239 6.15 -5.01 25.66
CA ASP A 239 5.02 -4.36 26.31
C ASP A 239 3.91 -4.00 25.29
N LEU A 240 4.28 -3.89 24.01
CA LEU A 240 3.40 -3.60 22.89
C LEU A 240 3.82 -4.41 21.65
N VAL A 241 2.86 -5.02 20.99
CA VAL A 241 3.03 -5.66 19.67
C VAL A 241 2.34 -4.81 18.62
N ILE A 242 3.04 -4.52 17.52
CA ILE A 242 2.47 -3.90 16.32
C ILE A 242 2.49 -4.92 15.18
N GLU A 243 1.31 -5.36 14.76
CA GLU A 243 1.15 -6.29 13.66
C GLU A 243 1.18 -5.55 12.33
N ALA A 244 2.26 -5.73 11.57
CA ALA A 244 2.47 -5.23 10.22
C ALA A 244 2.79 -6.36 9.22
N ALA A 245 2.29 -7.58 9.51
CA ALA A 245 2.59 -8.82 8.78
C ALA A 245 1.82 -8.98 7.45
N GLY A 246 1.14 -7.94 6.99
CA GLY A 246 0.41 -7.92 5.74
C GLY A 246 -1.08 -7.62 5.90
N ILE A 247 -1.83 -7.87 4.82
CA ILE A 247 -3.26 -7.59 4.74
C ILE A 247 -3.99 -8.76 4.10
N ARG A 248 -5.27 -8.90 4.42
CA ARG A 248 -6.21 -9.81 3.75
C ARG A 248 -7.44 -9.05 3.26
N PRO A 249 -8.07 -9.47 2.15
CA PRO A 249 -9.30 -8.81 1.69
C PRO A 249 -10.45 -9.05 2.68
N ALA A 250 -11.35 -8.07 2.83
CA ALA A 250 -12.54 -8.17 3.68
C ALA A 250 -13.75 -8.67 2.89
N THR A 251 -13.66 -9.85 2.26
CA THR A 251 -14.55 -10.31 1.19
C THR A 251 -15.19 -11.67 1.42
N GLU A 252 -14.90 -12.35 2.53
CA GLU A 252 -15.34 -13.73 2.76
C GLU A 252 -16.88 -13.86 2.74
N TRP A 253 -17.60 -12.84 3.20
CA TRP A 253 -19.07 -12.79 3.15
C TRP A 253 -19.65 -12.75 1.74
N LEU A 254 -18.83 -12.50 0.72
CA LEU A 254 -19.22 -12.43 -0.70
C LEU A 254 -19.00 -13.74 -1.47
N LYS A 255 -18.51 -14.81 -0.82
CA LYS A 255 -18.09 -16.05 -1.47
C LYS A 255 -19.20 -16.72 -2.33
N ASP A 256 -20.46 -16.56 -1.93
CA ASP A 256 -21.62 -17.11 -2.64
C ASP A 256 -22.29 -16.08 -3.58
N THR A 257 -21.80 -14.84 -3.60
CA THR A 257 -22.36 -13.73 -4.39
C THR A 257 -21.53 -13.42 -5.64
N VAL A 258 -20.22 -13.24 -5.50
CA VAL A 258 -19.30 -12.94 -6.61
C VAL A 258 -18.13 -13.92 -6.61
N LYS A 259 -17.50 -14.11 -7.78
CA LYS A 259 -16.31 -14.98 -7.86
C LYS A 259 -15.14 -14.35 -7.12
N LEU A 260 -14.58 -15.12 -6.17
CA LEU A 260 -13.33 -14.82 -5.49
C LEU A 260 -12.22 -15.71 -6.03
N ASP A 261 -10.98 -15.24 -5.98
CA ASP A 261 -9.81 -16.07 -6.26
C ASP A 261 -9.36 -16.85 -5.02
N SER A 262 -8.27 -17.62 -5.14
CA SER A 262 -7.73 -18.43 -4.04
C SER A 262 -7.20 -17.62 -2.84
N GLN A 263 -7.03 -16.31 -3.00
CA GLN A 263 -6.60 -15.39 -1.95
C GLN A 263 -7.79 -14.61 -1.35
N GLY A 264 -9.02 -14.89 -1.80
CA GLY A 264 -10.24 -14.18 -1.40
C GLY A 264 -10.45 -12.85 -2.12
N LEU A 265 -9.65 -12.50 -3.14
CA LEU A 265 -9.82 -11.25 -3.87
C LEU A 265 -10.96 -11.36 -4.89
N ILE A 266 -11.77 -10.30 -5.01
CA ILE A 266 -12.87 -10.24 -5.97
C ILE A 266 -12.29 -10.24 -7.38
N MET A 267 -12.73 -11.19 -8.19
CA MET A 267 -12.35 -11.27 -9.60
C MET A 267 -13.14 -10.25 -10.41
N THR A 268 -12.44 -9.36 -11.10
CA THR A 268 -13.01 -8.36 -12.00
C THR A 268 -12.46 -8.52 -13.41
N ASP A 269 -13.23 -8.06 -14.38
CA ASP A 269 -12.72 -7.85 -15.73
C ASP A 269 -11.85 -6.58 -15.83
N GLU A 270 -11.46 -6.19 -17.02
CA GLU A 270 -10.65 -5.01 -17.29
C GLU A 270 -11.42 -3.67 -17.17
N TYR A 271 -12.73 -3.74 -16.96
CA TYR A 271 -13.64 -2.60 -16.74
C TYR A 271 -14.09 -2.46 -15.27
N GLN A 272 -13.54 -3.30 -14.38
CA GLN A 272 -13.85 -3.42 -12.95
C GLN A 272 -15.21 -4.06 -12.67
N GLU A 273 -15.88 -4.66 -13.64
CA GLU A 273 -17.11 -5.43 -13.41
C GLU A 273 -16.78 -6.81 -12.84
N THR A 274 -17.56 -7.26 -11.87
CA THR A 274 -17.40 -8.58 -11.22
C THR A 274 -18.00 -9.70 -12.06
N SER A 275 -18.13 -10.90 -11.51
CA SER A 275 -18.86 -12.00 -12.13
C SER A 275 -20.38 -11.81 -12.14
N GLN A 276 -20.90 -10.83 -11.45
CA GLN A 276 -22.30 -10.44 -11.42
C GLN A 276 -22.49 -9.15 -12.23
N PRO A 277 -23.46 -9.11 -13.16
CA PRO A 277 -23.79 -7.88 -13.88
C PRO A 277 -24.14 -6.74 -12.91
N ASP A 278 -23.79 -5.52 -13.29
CA ASP A 278 -24.10 -4.30 -12.55
C ASP A 278 -23.41 -4.18 -11.17
N ILE A 279 -22.52 -5.12 -10.84
CA ILE A 279 -21.70 -5.11 -9.62
C ILE A 279 -20.22 -4.97 -9.99
N PHE A 280 -19.62 -3.87 -9.54
CA PHE A 280 -18.21 -3.54 -9.76
C PHE A 280 -17.41 -3.67 -8.46
N ALA A 281 -16.11 -3.89 -8.57
CA ALA A 281 -15.23 -3.93 -7.40
C ALA A 281 -13.90 -3.21 -7.66
N VAL A 282 -13.41 -2.49 -6.64
CA VAL A 282 -12.23 -1.63 -6.75
C VAL A 282 -11.36 -1.64 -5.48
N GLY A 283 -10.10 -1.25 -5.62
CA GLY A 283 -9.16 -1.11 -4.51
C GLY A 283 -8.57 -2.44 -4.03
N ASP A 284 -8.13 -2.46 -2.77
CA ASP A 284 -7.32 -3.54 -2.19
C ASP A 284 -8.08 -4.89 -2.07
N ALA A 285 -9.38 -4.91 -2.32
CA ALA A 285 -10.18 -6.13 -2.43
C ALA A 285 -10.09 -6.81 -3.80
N THR A 286 -9.35 -6.24 -4.76
CA THR A 286 -9.24 -6.70 -6.14
C THR A 286 -7.78 -6.78 -6.59
N LYS A 287 -7.56 -7.35 -7.78
CA LYS A 287 -6.27 -7.29 -8.48
C LYS A 287 -6.29 -6.24 -9.58
N ILE A 288 -5.11 -5.70 -9.88
CA ILE A 288 -4.86 -4.80 -11.01
C ILE A 288 -3.78 -5.39 -11.91
N GLU A 289 -3.83 -5.09 -13.20
CA GLU A 289 -2.80 -5.53 -14.14
C GLU A 289 -1.46 -4.87 -13.83
N PHE A 290 -0.41 -5.71 -13.72
CA PHE A 290 0.96 -5.29 -13.46
C PHE A 290 1.70 -5.15 -14.78
N ALA A 291 2.02 -3.93 -15.17
CA ALA A 291 2.55 -3.59 -16.49
C ALA A 291 3.79 -4.39 -16.91
N PRO A 292 4.79 -4.64 -16.04
CA PRO A 292 5.99 -5.40 -16.44
C PRO A 292 5.73 -6.83 -16.92
N THR A 293 4.61 -7.44 -16.54
CA THR A 293 4.33 -8.87 -16.87
C THR A 293 2.96 -9.11 -17.49
N GLY A 294 2.10 -8.09 -17.57
CA GLY A 294 0.71 -8.25 -18.02
C GLY A 294 -0.17 -9.11 -17.09
N THR A 295 0.34 -9.54 -15.93
CA THR A 295 -0.41 -10.39 -14.99
C THR A 295 -1.17 -9.56 -13.96
N LYS A 296 -2.34 -10.04 -13.52
CA LYS A 296 -3.09 -9.37 -12.44
C LYS A 296 -2.48 -9.69 -11.07
N LYS A 297 -2.23 -8.67 -10.26
CA LYS A 297 -1.68 -8.75 -8.89
C LYS A 297 -2.43 -7.88 -7.91
N LEU A 298 -2.39 -8.24 -6.64
CA LEU A 298 -2.71 -7.32 -5.55
C LEU A 298 -1.57 -6.30 -5.43
N ILE A 299 -1.90 -5.03 -5.64
CA ILE A 299 -0.99 -3.89 -5.46
C ILE A 299 -1.74 -2.83 -4.65
N ALA A 300 -1.72 -3.01 -3.33
CA ALA A 300 -2.49 -2.21 -2.36
C ALA A 300 -1.87 -0.81 -2.19
N LEU A 301 -2.17 0.07 -3.12
CA LEU A 301 -1.73 1.46 -3.13
C LEU A 301 -2.91 2.40 -3.38
N ALA A 302 -3.01 3.46 -2.61
CA ALA A 302 -4.07 4.47 -2.71
C ALA A 302 -4.26 5.03 -4.14
N PRO A 303 -3.20 5.36 -4.91
CA PRO A 303 -3.36 5.79 -6.31
C PRO A 303 -3.99 4.72 -7.20
N ASN A 304 -3.73 3.43 -6.94
CA ASN A 304 -4.33 2.34 -7.73
C ASN A 304 -5.81 2.19 -7.42
N ALA A 305 -6.18 2.22 -6.14
CA ALA A 305 -7.58 2.21 -5.73
C ALA A 305 -8.37 3.38 -6.36
N ARG A 306 -7.78 4.58 -6.42
CA ARG A 306 -8.40 5.74 -7.10
C ARG A 306 -8.53 5.51 -8.61
N ARG A 307 -7.51 4.99 -9.29
CA ARG A 307 -7.60 4.67 -10.73
C ARG A 307 -8.69 3.66 -11.01
N GLN A 308 -8.80 2.62 -10.19
CA GLN A 308 -9.86 1.61 -10.30
C GLN A 308 -11.24 2.22 -10.03
N GLY A 309 -11.39 3.03 -8.97
CA GLY A 309 -12.65 3.74 -8.66
C GLY A 309 -13.11 4.64 -9.82
N ARG A 310 -12.17 5.38 -10.41
CA ARG A 310 -12.47 6.21 -11.60
C ARG A 310 -12.83 5.36 -12.82
N SER A 311 -12.14 4.22 -12.99
CA SER A 311 -12.46 3.27 -14.08
C SER A 311 -13.84 2.66 -13.90
N ALA A 312 -14.22 2.22 -12.69
CA ALA A 312 -15.55 1.71 -12.42
C ALA A 312 -16.64 2.75 -12.76
N ALA A 313 -16.46 4.00 -12.29
CA ALA A 313 -17.41 5.08 -12.58
C ALA A 313 -17.61 5.29 -14.10
N TYR A 314 -16.54 5.25 -14.90
CA TYR A 314 -16.64 5.36 -16.35
C TYR A 314 -17.46 4.23 -17.02
N ASN A 315 -17.46 3.06 -16.40
CA ASN A 315 -17.97 1.83 -17.01
C ASN A 315 -19.36 1.40 -16.47
N LEU A 316 -19.98 2.18 -15.59
CA LEU A 316 -21.25 1.82 -14.96
C LEU A 316 -22.38 1.53 -15.97
N ASN A 317 -22.50 2.31 -17.04
CA ASN A 317 -23.55 2.12 -18.04
C ASN A 317 -23.13 1.24 -19.21
N GLU A 318 -21.90 1.39 -19.65
CA GLU A 318 -21.32 0.65 -20.75
C GLU A 318 -19.80 0.54 -20.62
N LYS A 319 -19.20 -0.51 -21.15
CA LYS A 319 -17.74 -0.74 -21.10
C LYS A 319 -17.03 0.19 -22.08
N ARG A 320 -16.59 1.36 -21.58
CA ARG A 320 -15.97 2.42 -22.39
C ARG A 320 -14.45 2.40 -22.35
N ARG A 321 -13.88 2.14 -21.17
CA ARG A 321 -12.44 2.31 -20.96
C ARG A 321 -11.88 1.24 -20.03
N LYS A 322 -10.92 0.47 -20.53
CA LYS A 322 -10.14 -0.48 -19.74
C LYS A 322 -9.32 0.24 -18.66
N THR A 323 -9.18 -0.41 -17.52
CA THR A 323 -8.27 0.05 -16.47
C THR A 323 -6.83 -0.04 -16.96
N THR A 324 -6.06 1.03 -16.77
CA THR A 324 -4.66 1.06 -17.19
C THR A 324 -3.81 0.18 -16.26
N ALA A 325 -2.94 -0.64 -16.85
CA ALA A 325 -1.93 -1.39 -16.12
C ALA A 325 -1.00 -0.45 -15.33
N VAL A 326 -0.49 -0.92 -14.18
CA VAL A 326 0.34 -0.13 -13.27
C VAL A 326 1.66 -0.81 -13.00
N SER A 327 2.69 -0.02 -12.69
CA SER A 327 4.03 -0.53 -12.35
C SER A 327 4.22 -0.75 -10.84
N GLY A 328 3.25 -0.39 -9.99
CA GLY A 328 3.36 -0.54 -8.54
C GLY A 328 4.40 0.41 -7.92
N SER A 329 4.42 1.67 -8.38
CA SER A 329 5.37 2.68 -7.90
C SER A 329 5.06 3.09 -6.47
N SER A 330 6.08 3.08 -5.61
CA SER A 330 5.97 3.45 -4.19
C SER A 330 7.25 4.13 -3.71
N ALA A 331 7.13 4.91 -2.64
CA ALA A 331 8.25 5.60 -2.01
C ALA A 331 8.08 5.59 -0.50
N LEU A 332 9.21 5.61 0.22
CA LEU A 332 9.27 5.72 1.67
C LEU A 332 10.55 6.48 2.07
N HIS A 333 10.58 6.98 3.28
CA HIS A 333 11.83 7.39 3.92
C HIS A 333 12.14 6.47 5.12
N VAL A 334 13.43 6.35 5.43
CA VAL A 334 13.95 5.67 6.61
C VAL A 334 15.02 6.59 7.17
N TYR A 335 14.71 7.26 8.27
CA TYR A 335 15.48 8.34 8.82
C TYR A 335 15.83 9.42 7.77
N ASN A 336 17.09 9.51 7.39
CA ASN A 336 17.56 10.49 6.39
C ASN A 336 17.63 9.92 4.96
N TYR A 337 17.39 8.64 4.76
CA TYR A 337 17.30 8.05 3.42
C TYR A 337 15.87 8.13 2.89
N LYS A 338 15.73 8.52 1.64
CA LYS A 338 14.50 8.47 0.86
C LYS A 338 14.69 7.53 -0.30
N PHE A 339 13.76 6.61 -0.49
CA PHE A 339 13.82 5.68 -1.60
C PHE A 339 12.48 5.56 -2.32
N ALA A 340 12.56 5.14 -3.56
CA ALA A 340 11.39 4.78 -4.34
C ALA A 340 11.71 3.59 -5.24
N SER A 341 10.69 2.80 -5.54
CA SER A 341 10.79 1.67 -6.46
C SER A 341 9.58 1.57 -7.37
N THR A 342 9.75 0.95 -8.53
CA THR A 342 8.71 0.69 -9.50
C THR A 342 9.03 -0.57 -10.30
N GLY A 343 8.00 -1.30 -10.73
CA GLY A 343 8.16 -2.47 -11.59
C GLY A 343 8.78 -3.69 -10.89
N LEU A 344 9.53 -4.45 -11.66
CA LEU A 344 10.22 -5.66 -11.20
C LEU A 344 11.56 -5.34 -10.53
N LYS A 345 11.93 -6.17 -9.60
CA LYS A 345 13.24 -6.27 -8.96
C LYS A 345 13.79 -7.67 -9.17
N ASP A 346 15.10 -7.87 -9.05
CA ASP A 346 15.76 -9.17 -9.25
C ASP A 346 15.13 -10.28 -8.41
N VAL A 347 14.94 -10.05 -7.12
CA VAL A 347 14.34 -11.04 -6.20
C VAL A 347 12.90 -11.37 -6.61
N THR A 348 12.13 -10.38 -7.01
CA THR A 348 10.72 -10.57 -7.41
C THR A 348 10.64 -11.29 -8.74
N ALA A 349 11.46 -10.90 -9.72
CA ALA A 349 11.51 -11.51 -11.04
C ALA A 349 11.87 -13.00 -10.93
N LYS A 350 12.88 -13.36 -10.15
CA LYS A 350 13.27 -14.77 -9.90
C LYS A 350 12.12 -15.59 -9.32
N LYS A 351 11.39 -15.05 -8.32
CA LYS A 351 10.22 -15.73 -7.72
C LYS A 351 9.10 -15.95 -8.73
N MET A 352 8.99 -15.07 -9.72
CA MET A 352 7.98 -15.16 -10.79
C MET A 352 8.42 -15.97 -12.00
N GLY A 353 9.67 -16.41 -12.07
CA GLY A 353 10.24 -17.08 -13.24
C GLY A 353 10.41 -16.15 -14.45
N VAL A 354 10.52 -14.83 -14.22
CA VAL A 354 10.78 -13.83 -15.25
C VAL A 354 12.27 -13.62 -15.39
N ASP A 355 12.79 -13.79 -16.61
CA ASP A 355 14.20 -13.57 -16.92
C ASP A 355 14.47 -12.06 -17.01
N VAL A 356 15.38 -11.56 -16.17
CA VAL A 356 15.76 -10.16 -16.12
C VAL A 356 17.26 -10.02 -15.92
N GLU A 357 17.79 -8.88 -16.36
CA GLU A 357 19.08 -8.36 -15.95
C GLU A 357 18.93 -7.00 -15.28
N SER A 358 19.89 -6.69 -14.38
CA SER A 358 19.94 -5.42 -13.69
C SER A 358 21.30 -4.75 -13.77
N VAL A 359 21.28 -3.44 -13.68
CA VAL A 359 22.47 -2.59 -13.55
C VAL A 359 22.31 -1.74 -12.31
N PHE A 360 23.09 -2.05 -11.29
CA PHE A 360 23.25 -1.20 -10.12
C PHE A 360 24.39 -0.20 -10.32
N LEU A 361 24.19 1.03 -9.85
CA LEU A 361 25.23 2.05 -9.81
C LEU A 361 25.07 2.99 -8.60
N THR A 362 26.20 3.52 -8.19
CA THR A 362 26.25 4.63 -7.23
C THR A 362 26.72 5.87 -7.96
N ASP A 363 25.98 6.94 -7.87
CA ASP A 363 26.35 8.25 -8.40
C ASP A 363 26.72 9.18 -7.23
N ASP A 364 27.99 9.56 -7.17
CA ASP A 364 28.54 10.51 -6.20
C ASP A 364 28.97 11.84 -6.86
N LYS A 365 28.72 11.98 -8.16
CA LYS A 365 29.12 13.13 -8.97
C LYS A 365 28.00 14.18 -9.11
N VAL A 366 27.12 14.24 -8.13
CA VAL A 366 26.12 15.29 -8.06
C VAL A 366 26.80 16.62 -7.77
N PRO A 367 26.23 17.77 -8.21
CA PRO A 367 26.87 19.09 -8.08
C PRO A 367 27.38 19.35 -6.66
N ALA A 368 28.50 20.05 -6.57
CA ALA A 368 29.28 20.33 -5.36
C ALA A 368 28.48 20.91 -4.18
N SER A 369 27.28 21.43 -4.43
CA SER A 369 26.35 21.95 -3.41
C SER A 369 25.53 20.88 -2.69
N ASN A 370 25.56 19.61 -3.15
CA ASN A 370 24.68 18.57 -2.64
C ASN A 370 25.27 17.16 -2.82
N ASN A 371 26.31 16.85 -2.04
CA ASN A 371 27.14 15.63 -2.16
C ASN A 371 26.47 14.34 -1.62
N ALA A 372 25.16 14.19 -1.69
CA ALA A 372 24.52 12.94 -1.29
C ALA A 372 24.66 11.91 -2.41
N LYS A 373 25.19 10.72 -2.07
CA LYS A 373 25.24 9.58 -3.00
C LYS A 373 23.82 9.21 -3.42
N VAL A 374 23.64 8.97 -4.72
CA VAL A 374 22.45 8.38 -5.30
C VAL A 374 22.75 6.92 -5.63
N TYR A 375 21.97 6.02 -5.10
CA TYR A 375 21.97 4.60 -5.44
C TYR A 375 20.84 4.37 -6.42
N PHE A 376 21.12 3.75 -7.55
CA PHE A 376 20.14 3.50 -8.59
C PHE A 376 20.33 2.12 -9.20
N GLU A 377 19.22 1.40 -9.37
CA GLU A 377 19.20 0.14 -10.10
C GLU A 377 18.13 0.18 -11.17
N LEU A 378 18.50 -0.31 -12.36
CA LEU A 378 17.63 -0.45 -13.51
C LEU A 378 17.51 -1.94 -13.86
N THR A 379 16.29 -2.45 -13.89
CA THR A 379 15.96 -3.83 -14.27
C THR A 379 15.31 -3.86 -15.65
N PHE A 380 15.73 -4.77 -16.52
CA PHE A 380 15.28 -4.85 -17.91
C PHE A 380 15.24 -6.31 -18.42
N ASP A 381 14.45 -6.56 -19.47
CA ASP A 381 14.45 -7.83 -20.19
C ASP A 381 15.69 -7.92 -21.09
N PRO A 382 16.56 -8.94 -20.95
CA PRO A 382 17.77 -9.06 -21.77
C PRO A 382 17.51 -9.34 -23.25
N ARG A 383 16.32 -9.82 -23.63
CA ARG A 383 15.96 -10.18 -25.01
C ARG A 383 15.23 -9.04 -25.71
N THR A 384 14.16 -8.49 -25.09
CA THR A 384 13.38 -7.40 -25.67
C THR A 384 14.02 -6.04 -25.44
N ARG A 385 14.92 -5.96 -24.45
CA ARG A 385 15.58 -4.73 -23.95
C ARG A 385 14.61 -3.75 -23.29
N GLU A 386 13.37 -4.17 -23.03
CA GLU A 386 12.37 -3.33 -22.36
C GLU A 386 12.74 -3.07 -20.90
N VAL A 387 12.52 -1.85 -20.45
CA VAL A 387 12.63 -1.46 -19.03
C VAL A 387 11.51 -2.11 -18.25
N LEU A 388 11.84 -2.89 -17.22
CA LEU A 388 10.89 -3.62 -16.39
C LEU A 388 10.80 -3.13 -14.95
N GLY A 389 11.81 -2.41 -14.47
CA GLY A 389 11.82 -1.91 -13.10
C GLY A 389 12.96 -0.96 -12.80
N ALA A 390 12.87 -0.27 -11.68
CA ALA A 390 13.97 0.48 -11.09
C ALA A 390 13.76 0.73 -9.61
N GLN A 391 14.89 0.99 -8.93
CA GLN A 391 14.99 1.38 -7.54
C GLN A 391 15.92 2.58 -7.43
N ILE A 392 15.57 3.55 -6.59
CA ILE A 392 16.40 4.73 -6.33
C ILE A 392 16.41 5.06 -4.85
N MET A 393 17.57 5.44 -4.32
CA MET A 393 17.71 5.84 -2.93
C MET A 393 18.80 6.91 -2.77
N SER A 394 18.55 7.88 -1.90
CA SER A 394 19.55 8.89 -1.51
C SER A 394 19.14 9.53 -0.18
N LYS A 395 20.05 10.24 0.44
CA LYS A 395 19.74 11.19 1.52
C LYS A 395 19.08 12.47 0.99
N GLN A 396 19.30 12.77 -0.28
CA GLN A 396 18.58 13.81 -1.01
C GLN A 396 17.26 13.25 -1.55
N ASP A 397 16.25 14.10 -1.77
CA ASP A 397 15.03 13.69 -2.42
C ASP A 397 15.20 13.55 -3.93
N VAL A 398 15.35 12.32 -4.37
CA VAL A 398 15.46 11.91 -5.79
C VAL A 398 14.31 10.99 -6.21
N THR A 399 13.34 10.77 -5.32
CA THR A 399 12.27 9.76 -5.49
C THR A 399 11.41 10.00 -6.72
N ALA A 400 11.21 11.26 -7.12
CA ALA A 400 10.41 11.63 -8.28
C ALA A 400 10.93 11.05 -9.61
N ASN A 401 12.22 10.72 -9.71
CA ASN A 401 12.80 10.09 -10.91
C ASN A 401 12.13 8.74 -11.25
N ILE A 402 11.64 8.02 -10.25
CA ILE A 402 10.92 6.75 -10.46
C ILE A 402 9.65 6.92 -11.32
N ASN A 403 9.04 8.09 -11.35
CA ASN A 403 7.85 8.34 -12.17
C ASN A 403 8.17 8.25 -13.67
N ALA A 404 9.36 8.70 -14.10
CA ALA A 404 9.81 8.55 -15.48
C ALA A 404 9.99 7.08 -15.86
N ILE A 405 10.57 6.28 -14.98
CA ILE A 405 10.72 4.83 -15.20
C ILE A 405 9.37 4.13 -15.21
N SER A 406 8.45 4.49 -14.30
CA SER A 406 7.08 3.95 -14.33
C SER A 406 6.37 4.21 -15.66
N LEU A 407 6.56 5.40 -16.23
CA LEU A 407 6.02 5.74 -17.55
C LEU A 407 6.73 4.96 -18.67
N ALA A 408 8.06 4.80 -18.60
CA ALA A 408 8.85 3.99 -19.52
C ALA A 408 8.33 2.54 -19.57
N ILE A 409 8.09 1.91 -18.41
CA ILE A 409 7.51 0.56 -18.32
C ILE A 409 6.14 0.50 -18.98
N GLN A 410 5.24 1.43 -18.68
CA GLN A 410 3.89 1.46 -19.26
C GLN A 410 3.88 1.68 -20.77
N LYS A 411 4.96 2.21 -21.34
CA LYS A 411 5.15 2.49 -22.76
C LYS A 411 6.05 1.48 -23.47
N HIS A 412 6.48 0.42 -22.76
CA HIS A 412 7.38 -0.60 -23.30
C HIS A 412 8.68 0.01 -23.86
N MET A 413 9.17 1.09 -23.20
CA MET A 413 10.41 1.76 -23.59
C MET A 413 11.58 0.83 -23.36
N THR A 414 12.51 0.83 -24.30
CA THR A 414 13.75 0.04 -24.22
C THR A 414 14.85 0.80 -23.47
N VAL A 415 15.88 0.05 -23.02
CA VAL A 415 17.09 0.68 -22.44
C VAL A 415 17.81 1.54 -23.48
N ASP A 416 17.66 1.25 -24.77
CA ASP A 416 18.28 2.04 -25.86
C ASP A 416 17.64 3.42 -25.98
N GLU A 417 16.32 3.49 -25.87
CA GLU A 417 15.59 4.76 -25.87
C GLU A 417 15.85 5.55 -24.58
N LEU A 418 15.84 4.87 -23.42
CA LEU A 418 16.09 5.50 -22.11
C LEU A 418 17.51 6.07 -22.01
N ALA A 419 18.51 5.41 -22.64
CA ALA A 419 19.91 5.84 -22.63
C ALA A 419 20.11 7.26 -23.16
N TYR A 420 19.24 7.70 -24.08
CA TYR A 420 19.30 9.01 -24.74
C TYR A 420 18.03 9.82 -24.56
N ALA A 421 17.17 9.46 -23.61
CA ALA A 421 15.97 10.24 -23.29
C ALA A 421 16.37 11.66 -22.84
N ASP A 422 15.55 12.64 -23.26
CA ASP A 422 15.78 14.05 -22.94
C ASP A 422 15.39 14.35 -21.49
N PHE A 423 16.38 14.39 -20.61
CA PHE A 423 16.24 14.85 -19.24
C PHE A 423 16.94 16.20 -19.07
N PHE A 424 16.35 17.07 -18.23
CA PHE A 424 16.91 18.41 -18.02
C PHE A 424 18.32 18.36 -17.40
N PHE A 425 19.10 19.38 -17.69
CA PHE A 425 20.38 19.64 -17.03
C PHE A 425 20.43 21.06 -16.49
N GLN A 426 20.87 21.19 -15.25
CA GLN A 426 21.31 22.43 -14.64
C GLN A 426 22.30 22.11 -13.50
N PRO A 427 23.47 22.72 -13.43
CA PRO A 427 24.54 22.37 -12.48
C PRO A 427 24.15 22.37 -11.01
N GLY A 428 23.09 23.08 -10.61
CA GLY A 428 22.55 23.07 -9.25
C GLY A 428 21.61 21.89 -8.93
N PHE A 429 21.15 21.15 -9.95
CA PHE A 429 20.17 20.07 -9.79
C PHE A 429 20.66 18.71 -10.26
N ASP A 430 21.40 18.67 -11.38
CA ASP A 430 21.84 17.43 -11.99
C ASP A 430 23.11 17.63 -12.80
N ARG A 431 23.61 16.59 -13.41
CA ARG A 431 24.68 16.57 -14.38
C ARG A 431 24.15 16.35 -15.81
N PRO A 432 24.96 16.58 -16.89
CA PRO A 432 24.48 16.49 -18.28
C PRO A 432 23.81 15.14 -18.65
N TRP A 433 24.26 14.04 -18.05
CA TRP A 433 23.59 12.76 -18.13
C TRP A 433 22.95 12.40 -16.78
N ASN A 434 21.63 12.35 -16.75
CA ASN A 434 20.88 11.91 -15.57
C ASN A 434 21.25 10.47 -15.19
N VAL A 435 21.11 10.11 -13.92
CA VAL A 435 21.40 8.75 -13.41
C VAL A 435 20.67 7.65 -14.20
N MET A 436 19.46 7.93 -14.69
CA MET A 436 18.69 6.99 -15.51
C MET A 436 19.31 6.77 -16.89
N ASN A 437 19.81 7.83 -17.55
CA ASN A 437 20.54 7.69 -18.82
C ASN A 437 21.80 6.83 -18.63
N ILE A 438 22.56 7.09 -17.55
CA ILE A 438 23.80 6.36 -17.27
C ILE A 438 23.54 4.88 -17.01
N ALA A 439 22.49 4.56 -16.24
CA ALA A 439 22.11 3.18 -16.00
C ALA A 439 21.73 2.47 -17.30
N ALA A 440 20.95 3.12 -18.15
CA ALA A 440 20.55 2.59 -19.45
C ALA A 440 21.74 2.41 -20.41
N GLN A 441 22.70 3.38 -20.46
CA GLN A 441 23.94 3.24 -21.22
C GLN A 441 24.81 2.07 -20.72
N LYS A 442 24.86 1.85 -19.41
CA LYS A 442 25.54 0.65 -18.84
C LYS A 442 24.82 -0.65 -19.20
N ALA A 443 23.47 -0.64 -19.22
CA ALA A 443 22.69 -1.79 -19.66
C ALA A 443 22.98 -2.14 -21.13
N GLN A 444 23.04 -1.15 -22.03
CA GLN A 444 23.49 -1.34 -23.42
C GLN A 444 24.87 -1.99 -23.48
N GLY A 445 25.84 -1.54 -22.66
CA GLY A 445 27.17 -2.09 -22.59
C GLY A 445 27.24 -3.55 -22.10
N LYS A 446 26.29 -4.00 -21.28
CA LYS A 446 26.11 -5.42 -20.90
C LYS A 446 25.59 -6.28 -22.05
N LEU A 447 24.60 -5.79 -22.78
CA LEU A 447 23.91 -6.52 -23.83
C LEU A 447 24.72 -6.63 -25.14
N ASN A 448 25.68 -5.76 -25.33
CA ASN A 448 26.53 -5.74 -26.53
C ASN A 448 27.85 -6.49 -26.34
N LYS A 449 28.06 -7.19 -25.22
CA LYS A 449 29.19 -8.08 -24.96
C LYS A 449 28.86 -9.51 -25.31
#